data_47d610ece04cba5fe2f04f37a6c5a306
#
_entry.id   47d610ece04cba5fe2f04f37a6c5a306
#
_cell.length_a   1.000
_cell.length_b   1.000
_cell.length_c   1.000
_cell.angle_alpha   90.00
_cell.angle_beta   90.00
_cell.angle_gamma   90.00
#
_symmetry.space_group_name_H-M   'P 1'
#
loop_
_entity.id
_entity.type
_entity.pdbx_description
1 polymer ?
#
loop_
_entity_poly.entity_id
_entity_poly.type
_entity_poly.pdbx_seq_one_letter_code
_entity_poly.pdbx_strand_id
1 'polypeptide(L)'
;MCDRTGDDLHIMTQPYSYRDDPQVPAFDDSAPIAVMDAECAICSWGARMIHRLDHSRRVRICPVQSDLGAALLRHYGLRPDDPTSWLYLDAGRAHVDFEAVIHAGQSFGGWGRMVCVLRLCPRFLRDWLYQRLARNRYRVFGRADMCALPDPEFRKRLMQ
;
A
#
# COMPACT_ATOMS: atom_id res chain seq x y z
N MET A 1 8.48 12.86 -13.07
CA MET A 1 7.80 12.11 -14.12
C MET A 1 8.51 10.78 -14.17
N CYS A 2 8.04 9.80 -13.42
CA CYS A 2 8.62 8.45 -13.48
C CYS A 2 7.96 7.79 -14.68
N ASP A 3 8.72 7.68 -15.76
CA ASP A 3 8.30 6.97 -16.97
C ASP A 3 8.34 5.48 -16.61
N ARG A 4 7.16 4.91 -16.34
CA ARG A 4 7.06 3.46 -16.14
C ARG A 4 7.24 2.80 -17.49
N THR A 5 8.27 2.00 -17.61
CA THR A 5 8.53 1.23 -18.83
C THR A 5 7.39 0.25 -19.09
N GLY A 6 7.23 -0.19 -20.35
CA GLY A 6 6.16 -1.13 -20.70
C GLY A 6 6.23 -2.45 -19.93
N ASP A 7 7.44 -2.86 -19.48
CA ASP A 7 7.64 -4.06 -18.67
C ASP A 7 7.09 -3.90 -17.26
N ASP A 8 7.26 -2.73 -16.63
CA ASP A 8 6.70 -2.44 -15.28
C ASP A 8 5.18 -2.50 -15.28
N LEU A 9 4.56 -2.03 -16.37
CA LEU A 9 3.10 -2.09 -16.51
C LEU A 9 2.60 -3.52 -16.67
N HIS A 10 3.35 -4.37 -17.37
CA HIS A 10 3.03 -5.78 -17.58
C HIS A 10 3.11 -6.56 -16.24
N ILE A 11 4.17 -6.35 -15.46
CA ILE A 11 4.36 -6.96 -14.14
C ILE A 11 3.23 -6.58 -13.17
N MET A 12 2.78 -5.31 -13.19
CA MET A 12 1.66 -4.85 -12.36
C MET A 12 0.33 -5.48 -12.74
N THR A 13 0.14 -5.87 -13.99
CA THR A 13 -1.12 -6.46 -14.48
C THR A 13 -1.17 -7.98 -14.34
N GLN A 14 -0.01 -8.65 -14.25
CA GLN A 14 0.08 -10.10 -14.14
C GLN A 14 -0.18 -10.54 -12.69
N PRO A 15 -1.24 -11.32 -12.42
CA PRO A 15 -1.49 -11.82 -11.09
C PRO A 15 -0.37 -12.74 -10.61
N TYR A 16 0.01 -12.59 -9.33
CA TYR A 16 1.02 -13.42 -8.66
C TYR A 16 2.42 -13.38 -9.28
N SER A 17 2.78 -12.36 -10.07
CA SER A 17 4.09 -12.23 -10.70
C SER A 17 5.27 -12.30 -9.72
N TYR A 18 5.07 -11.84 -8.48
CA TYR A 18 6.07 -11.88 -7.41
C TYR A 18 6.46 -13.31 -6.97
N ARG A 19 5.63 -14.32 -7.24
CA ARG A 19 5.94 -15.71 -6.89
C ARG A 19 7.08 -16.29 -7.73
N ASP A 20 7.27 -15.76 -8.93
CA ASP A 20 8.31 -16.16 -9.87
C ASP A 20 9.62 -15.37 -9.66
N ASP A 21 9.61 -14.39 -8.75
CA ASP A 21 10.78 -13.57 -8.44
C ASP A 21 11.57 -14.15 -7.27
N PRO A 22 12.79 -14.67 -7.50
CA PRO A 22 13.61 -15.25 -6.44
C PRO A 22 14.06 -14.24 -5.37
N GLN A 23 13.92 -12.94 -5.64
CA GLN A 23 14.26 -11.89 -4.68
C GLN A 23 13.10 -11.61 -3.69
N VAL A 24 11.91 -12.10 -3.97
CA VAL A 24 10.77 -11.96 -3.07
C VAL A 24 10.68 -13.19 -2.16
N PRO A 25 10.84 -13.02 -0.84
CA PRO A 25 10.69 -14.15 0.10
C PRO A 25 9.30 -14.75 0.02
N ALA A 26 9.19 -16.07 0.19
CA ALA A 26 7.89 -16.72 0.27
C ALA A 26 7.11 -16.23 1.49
N PHE A 27 5.85 -15.90 1.30
CA PHE A 27 4.94 -15.41 2.34
C PHE A 27 3.52 -15.93 2.12
N ASP A 28 2.69 -15.84 3.15
CA ASP A 28 1.27 -16.16 3.03
C ASP A 28 0.52 -15.02 2.31
N ASP A 29 0.14 -15.26 1.07
CA ASP A 29 -0.58 -14.33 0.20
C ASP A 29 -2.07 -14.68 0.04
N SER A 30 -2.60 -15.49 0.97
CA SER A 30 -4.02 -15.86 1.01
C SER A 30 -4.94 -14.68 1.36
N ALA A 31 -4.38 -13.61 1.89
CA ALA A 31 -5.07 -12.41 2.32
C ALA A 31 -4.49 -11.15 1.65
N PRO A 32 -5.30 -10.10 1.47
CA PRO A 32 -4.79 -8.83 0.94
C PRO A 32 -3.68 -8.24 1.82
N ILE A 33 -2.69 -7.61 1.18
CA ILE A 33 -1.53 -7.02 1.86
C ILE A 33 -1.40 -5.55 1.47
N ALA A 34 -1.29 -4.69 2.48
CA ALA A 34 -0.96 -3.28 2.32
C ALA A 34 0.51 -3.05 2.68
N VAL A 35 1.36 -2.75 1.70
CA VAL A 35 2.76 -2.41 1.93
C VAL A 35 2.85 -0.91 2.17
N MET A 36 3.24 -0.53 3.38
CA MET A 36 3.15 0.85 3.86
C MET A 36 4.42 1.26 4.61
N ASP A 37 4.71 2.56 4.57
CA ASP A 37 5.82 3.14 5.31
C ASP A 37 5.47 3.23 6.81
N ALA A 38 6.20 2.46 7.63
CA ALA A 38 5.96 2.39 9.07
C ALA A 38 6.40 3.64 9.84
N GLU A 39 7.27 4.47 9.27
CA GLU A 39 7.77 5.71 9.89
C GLU A 39 6.95 6.96 9.51
N CYS A 40 5.99 6.84 8.64
CA CYS A 40 5.20 7.94 8.14
C CYS A 40 3.89 8.11 8.94
N ALA A 41 3.63 9.31 9.46
CA ALA A 41 2.44 9.57 10.27
C ALA A 41 1.13 9.38 9.51
N ILE A 42 1.05 9.80 8.23
CA ILE A 42 -0.15 9.59 7.42
C ILE A 42 -0.34 8.12 7.04
N CYS A 43 0.74 7.37 6.83
CA CYS A 43 0.67 5.93 6.59
C CYS A 43 0.20 5.19 7.84
N SER A 44 0.72 5.57 9.02
CA SER A 44 0.26 5.04 10.31
C SER A 44 -1.22 5.35 10.57
N TRP A 45 -1.68 6.54 10.17
CA TRP A 45 -3.10 6.88 10.21
C TRP A 45 -3.91 6.01 9.23
N GLY A 46 -3.44 5.82 7.99
CA GLY A 46 -4.04 4.95 6.99
C GLY A 46 -4.15 3.49 7.48
N ALA A 47 -3.09 2.97 8.09
CA ALA A 47 -3.08 1.63 8.68
C ALA A 47 -4.14 1.47 9.79
N ARG A 48 -4.30 2.50 10.64
CA ARG A 48 -5.39 2.51 11.65
C ARG A 48 -6.77 2.58 11.01
N MET A 49 -6.91 3.31 9.90
CA MET A 49 -8.19 3.33 9.16
C MET A 49 -8.50 1.96 8.54
N ILE A 50 -7.51 1.28 7.96
CA ILE A 50 -7.66 -0.11 7.50
C ILE A 50 -8.12 -0.99 8.66
N HIS A 51 -7.46 -0.90 9.82
CA HIS A 51 -7.82 -1.69 11.00
C HIS A 51 -9.26 -1.46 11.47
N ARG A 52 -9.76 -0.22 11.40
CA ARG A 52 -11.13 0.15 11.79
C ARG A 52 -12.18 -0.26 10.76
N LEU A 53 -11.87 -0.13 9.46
CA LEU A 53 -12.83 -0.33 8.38
C LEU A 53 -12.89 -1.79 7.91
N ASP A 54 -11.77 -2.51 7.99
CA ASP A 54 -11.72 -3.93 7.64
C ASP A 54 -12.27 -4.79 8.77
N HIS A 55 -13.60 -4.90 8.84
CA HIS A 55 -14.30 -5.72 9.82
C HIS A 55 -14.00 -7.22 9.65
N SER A 56 -13.63 -7.64 8.45
CA SER A 56 -13.23 -9.02 8.16
C SER A 56 -11.86 -9.38 8.73
N ARG A 57 -11.08 -8.38 9.13
CA ARG A 57 -9.72 -8.49 9.67
C ARG A 57 -8.76 -9.27 8.78
N ARG A 58 -9.00 -9.26 7.47
CA ARG A 58 -8.21 -10.01 6.50
C ARG A 58 -6.96 -9.28 6.04
N VAL A 59 -7.00 -7.95 5.92
CA VAL A 59 -5.89 -7.17 5.39
C VAL A 59 -4.70 -7.23 6.35
N ARG A 60 -3.56 -7.66 5.83
CA ARG A 60 -2.27 -7.61 6.53
C ARG A 60 -1.52 -6.35 6.15
N ILE A 61 -0.69 -5.87 7.05
CA ILE A 61 0.11 -4.67 6.86
C ILE A 61 1.58 -5.07 6.86
N CYS A 62 2.25 -4.82 5.75
CA CYS A 62 3.68 -5.10 5.58
C CYS A 62 4.45 -3.78 5.61
N PRO A 63 5.34 -3.57 6.60
CA PRO A 63 6.23 -2.41 6.60
C PRO A 63 7.15 -2.41 5.38
N VAL A 64 7.31 -1.26 4.73
CA VAL A 64 8.30 -1.09 3.65
C VAL A 64 9.72 -1.41 4.13
N GLN A 65 9.97 -1.17 5.42
CA GLN A 65 11.27 -1.40 6.07
C GLN A 65 11.58 -2.89 6.31
N SER A 66 10.60 -3.79 6.16
CA SER A 66 10.85 -5.23 6.21
C SER A 66 11.47 -5.75 4.90
N ASP A 67 12.19 -6.88 4.98
CA ASP A 67 12.79 -7.52 3.80
C ASP A 67 11.72 -7.84 2.74
N LEU A 68 10.58 -8.35 3.17
CA LEU A 68 9.45 -8.65 2.29
C LEU A 68 8.87 -7.38 1.65
N GLY A 69 8.63 -6.33 2.43
CA GLY A 69 8.09 -5.08 1.92
C GLY A 69 9.01 -4.42 0.90
N ALA A 70 10.30 -4.39 1.21
CA ALA A 70 11.32 -3.86 0.30
C ALA A 70 11.43 -4.69 -1.00
N ALA A 71 11.37 -6.02 -0.90
CA ALA A 71 11.42 -6.92 -2.06
C ALA A 71 10.19 -6.73 -2.96
N LEU A 72 8.99 -6.67 -2.39
CA LEU A 72 7.75 -6.43 -3.13
C LEU A 72 7.78 -5.08 -3.86
N LEU A 73 8.25 -4.02 -3.21
CA LEU A 73 8.38 -2.72 -3.88
C LEU A 73 9.34 -2.79 -5.06
N ARG A 74 10.53 -3.41 -4.90
CA ARG A 74 11.49 -3.57 -6.01
C ARG A 74 10.89 -4.36 -7.17
N HIS A 75 10.19 -5.46 -6.87
CA HIS A 75 9.53 -6.29 -7.87
C HIS A 75 8.58 -5.47 -8.75
N TYR A 76 7.83 -4.54 -8.15
CA TYR A 76 6.91 -3.67 -8.87
C TYR A 76 7.53 -2.35 -9.36
N GLY A 77 8.88 -2.26 -9.44
CA GLY A 77 9.58 -1.06 -9.92
C GLY A 77 9.44 0.16 -9.02
N LEU A 78 9.09 -0.06 -7.73
CA LEU A 78 8.97 0.99 -6.73
C LEU A 78 10.22 1.06 -5.85
N ARG A 79 10.50 2.24 -5.30
CA ARG A 79 11.69 2.47 -4.49
C ARG A 79 11.41 2.25 -3.00
N PRO A 80 12.07 1.29 -2.34
CA PRO A 80 11.92 1.06 -0.91
C PRO A 80 12.53 2.16 -0.04
N ASP A 81 13.61 2.81 -0.52
CA ASP A 81 14.35 3.87 0.17
C ASP A 81 13.62 5.23 0.13
N ASP A 82 12.75 5.43 -0.86
CA ASP A 82 11.90 6.60 -0.97
C ASP A 82 10.49 6.17 -1.40
N PRO A 83 9.73 5.52 -0.51
CA PRO A 83 8.42 4.97 -0.86
C PRO A 83 7.39 6.09 -1.01
N THR A 84 7.38 6.72 -2.17
CA THR A 84 6.36 7.71 -2.52
C THR A 84 5.03 7.06 -2.83
N SER A 85 5.03 5.75 -3.11
CA SER A 85 3.85 4.99 -3.50
C SER A 85 3.42 4.00 -2.43
N TRP A 86 2.12 3.88 -2.25
CA TRP A 86 1.51 2.82 -1.47
C TRP A 86 1.19 1.64 -2.40
N LEU A 87 1.58 0.44 -2.00
CA LEU A 87 1.29 -0.79 -2.73
C LEU A 87 0.23 -1.60 -1.97
N TYR A 88 -0.81 -2.01 -2.68
CA TYR A 88 -1.86 -2.89 -2.17
C TYR A 88 -1.96 -4.12 -3.08
N LEU A 89 -1.72 -5.29 -2.49
CA LEU A 89 -1.86 -6.58 -3.17
C LEU A 89 -3.20 -7.20 -2.79
N ASP A 90 -3.99 -7.57 -3.78
CA ASP A 90 -5.24 -8.31 -3.58
C ASP A 90 -5.42 -9.34 -4.69
N ALA A 91 -5.67 -10.59 -4.30
CA ALA A 91 -5.78 -11.73 -5.23
C ALA A 91 -4.60 -11.79 -6.24
N GLY A 92 -3.39 -11.54 -5.76
CA GLY A 92 -2.17 -11.56 -6.56
C GLY A 92 -1.96 -10.32 -7.46
N ARG A 93 -2.87 -9.36 -7.46
CA ARG A 93 -2.77 -8.14 -8.28
C ARG A 93 -2.25 -6.97 -7.47
N ALA A 94 -1.35 -6.21 -8.07
CA ALA A 94 -0.79 -5.02 -7.48
C ALA A 94 -1.58 -3.77 -7.86
N HIS A 95 -1.93 -2.98 -6.85
CA HIS A 95 -2.52 -1.66 -7.00
C HIS A 95 -1.60 -0.66 -6.32
N VAL A 96 -1.34 0.49 -6.98
CA VAL A 96 -0.41 1.50 -6.45
C VAL A 96 -1.09 2.86 -6.38
N ASP A 97 -0.50 3.75 -5.58
CA ASP A 97 -0.92 5.13 -5.44
C ASP A 97 -2.41 5.27 -5.06
N PHE A 98 -3.13 6.13 -5.74
CA PHE A 98 -4.55 6.37 -5.50
C PHE A 98 -5.43 5.16 -5.81
N GLU A 99 -5.05 4.36 -6.80
CA GLU A 99 -5.82 3.14 -7.13
C GLU A 99 -5.74 2.12 -6.00
N ALA A 100 -4.61 2.03 -5.30
CA ALA A 100 -4.48 1.20 -4.10
C ALA A 100 -5.46 1.63 -3.00
N VAL A 101 -5.58 2.95 -2.76
CA VAL A 101 -6.52 3.50 -1.77
C VAL A 101 -7.97 3.18 -2.15
N ILE A 102 -8.32 3.37 -3.42
CA ILE A 102 -9.68 3.11 -3.92
C ILE A 102 -10.01 1.62 -3.82
N HIS A 103 -9.08 0.76 -4.24
CA HIS A 103 -9.29 -0.69 -4.24
C HIS A 103 -9.42 -1.24 -2.80
N ALA A 104 -8.54 -0.82 -1.91
CA ALA A 104 -8.63 -1.15 -0.49
C ALA A 104 -9.97 -0.68 0.11
N GLY A 105 -10.37 0.56 -0.16
CA GLY A 105 -11.66 1.09 0.30
C GLY A 105 -12.86 0.28 -0.20
N GLN A 106 -12.82 -0.20 -1.45
CA GLN A 106 -13.88 -1.06 -2.01
C GLN A 106 -13.97 -2.39 -1.29
N SER A 107 -12.82 -3.00 -0.96
CA SER A 107 -12.78 -4.31 -0.30
C SER A 107 -13.29 -4.27 1.14
N PHE A 108 -13.28 -3.11 1.82
CA PHE A 108 -13.78 -2.96 3.18
C PHE A 108 -15.32 -2.85 3.26
N GLY A 109 -15.99 -2.51 2.16
CA GLY A 109 -17.44 -2.30 2.16
C GLY A 109 -17.88 -1.04 2.92
N GLY A 110 -19.19 -0.86 3.13
CA GLY A 110 -19.74 0.23 3.94
C GLY A 110 -19.16 1.61 3.63
N TRP A 111 -18.70 2.30 4.66
CA TRP A 111 -18.06 3.63 4.55
C TRP A 111 -16.77 3.64 3.73
N GLY A 112 -16.04 2.51 3.65
CA GLY A 112 -14.85 2.40 2.80
C GLY A 112 -15.16 2.64 1.32
N ARG A 113 -16.37 2.29 0.87
CA ARG A 113 -16.80 2.51 -0.52
C ARG A 113 -16.96 3.99 -0.88
N MET A 114 -17.10 4.88 0.10
CA MET A 114 -17.15 6.32 -0.19
C MET A 114 -15.88 6.84 -0.86
N VAL A 115 -14.75 6.16 -0.65
CA VAL A 115 -13.49 6.47 -1.36
C VAL A 115 -13.65 6.34 -2.88
N CYS A 116 -14.63 5.55 -3.37
CA CYS A 116 -14.92 5.44 -4.80
C CYS A 116 -15.38 6.75 -5.43
N VAL A 117 -15.92 7.69 -4.64
CA VAL A 117 -16.28 9.04 -5.13
C VAL A 117 -15.05 9.75 -5.72
N LEU A 118 -13.86 9.42 -5.24
CA LEU A 118 -12.60 9.93 -5.79
C LEU A 118 -12.37 9.53 -7.26
N ARG A 119 -13.06 8.50 -7.76
CA ARG A 119 -13.04 8.15 -9.20
C ARG A 119 -13.68 9.19 -10.09
N LEU A 120 -14.58 10.00 -9.55
CA LEU A 120 -15.17 11.14 -10.28
C LEU A 120 -14.14 12.24 -10.54
N CYS A 121 -13.07 12.30 -9.75
CA CYS A 121 -11.98 13.23 -9.98
C CYS A 121 -11.13 12.77 -11.17
N PRO A 122 -10.80 13.64 -12.13
CA PRO A 122 -9.94 13.32 -13.27
C PRO A 122 -8.60 12.72 -12.81
N ARG A 123 -8.09 11.69 -13.53
CA ARG A 123 -6.88 10.96 -13.15
C ARG A 123 -5.68 11.89 -12.97
N PHE A 124 -5.47 12.83 -13.88
CA PHE A 124 -4.34 13.76 -13.81
C PHE A 124 -4.34 14.60 -12.51
N LEU A 125 -5.53 14.98 -12.01
CA LEU A 125 -5.65 15.76 -10.78
C LEU A 125 -5.40 14.89 -9.55
N ARG A 126 -5.91 13.65 -9.55
CA ARG A 126 -5.65 12.68 -8.48
C ARG A 126 -4.16 12.35 -8.36
N ASP A 127 -3.52 12.06 -9.50
CA ASP A 127 -2.12 11.68 -9.56
C ASP A 127 -1.22 12.84 -9.14
N TRP A 128 -1.55 14.06 -9.59
CA TRP A 128 -0.85 15.28 -9.17
C TRP A 128 -0.96 15.51 -7.67
N LEU A 129 -2.19 15.43 -7.13
CA LEU A 129 -2.45 15.63 -5.71
C LEU A 129 -1.75 14.56 -4.86
N TYR A 130 -1.84 13.31 -5.28
CA TYR A 130 -1.19 12.19 -4.59
C TYR A 130 0.32 12.37 -4.53
N GLN A 131 0.95 12.64 -5.68
CA GLN A 131 2.40 12.84 -5.73
C GLN A 131 2.84 14.07 -4.94
N ARG A 132 2.04 15.13 -4.92
CA ARG A 132 2.31 16.32 -4.12
C ARG A 132 2.28 15.98 -2.63
N LEU A 133 1.27 15.23 -2.21
CA LEU A 133 1.11 14.78 -0.84
C LEU A 133 2.23 13.80 -0.43
N ALA A 134 2.47 12.79 -1.24
CA ALA A 134 3.45 11.75 -0.98
C ALA A 134 4.87 12.32 -0.81
N ARG A 135 5.29 13.22 -1.72
CA ARG A 135 6.61 13.86 -1.64
C ARG A 135 6.80 14.76 -0.42
N ASN A 136 5.72 15.34 0.10
CA ASN A 136 5.78 16.27 1.24
C ASN A 136 5.28 15.64 2.55
N ARG A 137 4.97 14.33 2.58
CA ARG A 137 4.28 13.67 3.68
C ARG A 137 4.99 13.83 5.03
N TYR A 138 6.31 13.70 5.06
CA TYR A 138 7.10 13.88 6.29
C TYR A 138 7.13 15.32 6.77
N ARG A 139 7.12 16.28 5.82
CA ARG A 139 7.12 17.71 6.15
C ARG A 139 5.77 18.19 6.65
N VAL A 140 4.68 17.65 6.10
CA VAL A 140 3.30 18.08 6.41
C VAL A 140 2.73 17.32 7.59
N PHE A 141 2.94 15.99 7.65
CA PHE A 141 2.34 15.12 8.66
C PHE A 141 3.33 14.65 9.74
N GLY A 142 4.63 14.83 9.50
CA GLY A 142 5.66 14.35 10.41
C GLY A 142 5.92 12.84 10.34
N ARG A 143 6.72 12.36 11.29
CA ARG A 143 7.05 10.95 11.47
C ARG A 143 6.24 10.37 12.63
N ALA A 144 5.87 9.10 12.51
CA ALA A 144 5.26 8.31 13.56
C ALA A 144 5.69 6.85 13.40
N ASP A 145 5.91 6.18 14.50
CA ASP A 145 6.23 4.75 14.48
C ASP A 145 4.94 3.93 14.51
N MET A 146 4.65 3.27 13.39
CA MET A 146 3.49 2.39 13.26
C MET A 146 3.61 1.16 14.16
N CYS A 147 4.83 0.66 14.38
CA CYS A 147 5.08 -0.52 15.19
C CYS A 147 4.89 -0.25 16.70
N ALA A 148 4.99 1.01 17.11
CA ALA A 148 4.79 1.44 18.49
C ALA A 148 3.30 1.57 18.89
N LEU A 149 2.36 1.30 17.98
CA LEU A 149 0.94 1.35 18.29
C LEU A 149 0.60 0.33 19.38
N PRO A 150 -0.12 0.76 20.44
CA PRO A 150 -0.37 -0.07 21.64
C PRO A 150 -1.42 -1.17 21.43
N ASP A 151 -2.13 -1.19 20.28
CA ASP A 151 -3.21 -2.12 20.03
C ASP A 151 -2.69 -3.53 19.66
N PRO A 152 -2.91 -4.56 20.50
CA PRO A 152 -2.48 -5.93 20.24
C PRO A 152 -3.11 -6.53 18.98
N GLU A 153 -4.37 -6.18 18.68
CA GLU A 153 -5.09 -6.69 17.51
C GLU A 153 -4.52 -6.07 16.21
N PHE A 154 -4.07 -4.82 16.28
CA PHE A 154 -3.35 -4.20 15.18
C PHE A 154 -2.01 -4.89 14.92
N ARG A 155 -1.27 -5.21 15.98
CA ARG A 155 0.04 -5.89 15.87
C ARG A 155 -0.05 -7.26 15.19
N LYS A 156 -1.13 -8.00 15.37
CA LYS A 156 -1.36 -9.29 14.68
C LYS A 156 -1.46 -9.16 13.17
N ARG A 157 -1.74 -7.96 12.65
CA ARG A 157 -1.81 -7.68 11.22
C ARG A 157 -0.46 -7.29 10.61
N LEU A 158 0.51 -6.91 11.45
CA LEU A 158 1.84 -6.55 10.99
C LEU A 158 2.60 -7.80 10.57
N MET A 159 3.12 -7.77 9.34
CA MET A 159 4.04 -8.77 8.81
C MET A 159 5.47 -8.32 9.15
N GLN A 160 6.23 -9.21 9.77
CA GLN A 160 7.64 -8.97 10.09
C GLN A 160 8.51 -9.74 9.11
#